data_8a32f353f101cd753b452ad6167d8495
#
_entry.id   8a32f353f101cd753b452ad6167d8495
#
_cell.length_a   1.000
_cell.length_b   1.000
_cell.length_c   1.000
_cell.angle_alpha   90.00
_cell.angle_beta   90.00
_cell.angle_gamma   90.00
#
_symmetry.space_group_name_H-M   'P 1'
#
loop_
_entity.id
_entity.type
_entity.pdbx_description
1 polymer ?
#
loop_
_entity_poly.entity_id
_entity_poly.type
_entity_poly.pdbx_seq_one_letter_code
_entity_poly.pdbx_strand_id
1 'polypeptide(L)'
;MRGIDKFKERFAGHDGEYVLIGGACDLLFGEAGQDFRATKDLDLVLLVEALTPEFGQVFWDFVREGGYENRQKSSGKPQFYRFSRPEDPAFPAMLELFARTDVSLRDAESGLMPIHIDDEVSSLSAILLDEDYYRLLVENRASAGGVAVLSVEGLIPFKAKAWLDLSARRAGGQAVDEKSVKKHRNDVCRLATLLAGGERPAMSEGVRADMRRFLEAYESDPVDLCFVKITFQ
;
A
#
# COMPACT_ATOMS: atom_id res chain seq x y z
N MET A 1 12.28 -6.94 6.40
CA MET A 1 11.32 -5.93 6.92
C MET A 1 11.15 -6.09 8.42
N ARG A 2 11.20 -4.98 9.18
CA ARG A 2 11.05 -5.04 10.65
C ARG A 2 9.62 -5.45 11.03
N GLY A 3 9.48 -6.38 11.98
CA GLY A 3 8.21 -6.79 12.59
C GLY A 3 7.30 -7.66 11.73
N ILE A 4 7.74 -8.03 10.53
CA ILE A 4 6.92 -8.84 9.63
C ILE A 4 6.64 -10.24 10.19
N ASP A 5 7.56 -10.83 10.92
CA ASP A 5 7.38 -12.18 11.48
C ASP A 5 6.32 -12.17 12.58
N LYS A 6 6.31 -11.15 13.45
CA LYS A 6 5.25 -10.93 14.43
C LYS A 6 3.88 -10.74 13.76
N PHE A 7 3.85 -9.95 12.67
CA PHE A 7 2.64 -9.73 11.90
C PHE A 7 2.13 -11.06 11.29
N LYS A 8 2.98 -11.83 10.63
CA LYS A 8 2.64 -13.14 10.05
C LYS A 8 2.06 -14.11 11.08
N GLU A 9 2.73 -14.22 12.22
CA GLU A 9 2.29 -15.12 13.30
C GLU A 9 0.89 -14.74 13.80
N ARG A 10 0.64 -13.44 14.00
CA ARG A 10 -0.62 -12.96 14.57
C ARG A 10 -1.79 -13.00 13.57
N PHE A 11 -1.53 -12.70 12.30
CA PHE A 11 -2.56 -12.63 11.27
C PHE A 11 -2.67 -13.90 10.42
N ALA A 12 -2.04 -15.00 10.85
CA ALA A 12 -2.19 -16.31 10.20
C ALA A 12 -3.67 -16.72 10.16
N GLY A 13 -4.17 -17.06 8.97
CA GLY A 13 -5.57 -17.41 8.74
C GLY A 13 -6.50 -16.22 8.44
N HIS A 14 -5.99 -15.00 8.44
CA HIS A 14 -6.74 -13.77 8.12
C HIS A 14 -6.43 -13.19 6.74
N ASP A 15 -5.76 -13.96 5.86
CA ASP A 15 -5.32 -13.52 4.54
C ASP A 15 -6.47 -13.08 3.61
N GLY A 16 -7.70 -13.46 3.93
CA GLY A 16 -8.91 -13.04 3.21
C GLY A 16 -9.39 -11.63 3.53
N GLU A 17 -8.93 -11.01 4.62
CA GLU A 17 -9.52 -9.82 5.22
C GLU A 17 -8.71 -8.54 4.96
N TYR A 18 -7.47 -8.69 4.49
CA TYR A 18 -6.59 -7.56 4.18
C TYR A 18 -5.72 -7.81 2.94
N VAL A 19 -5.14 -6.74 2.42
CA VAL A 19 -4.07 -6.77 1.40
C VAL A 19 -2.99 -5.79 1.79
N LEU A 20 -1.75 -6.25 1.91
CA LEU A 20 -0.59 -5.41 2.16
C LEU A 20 -0.15 -4.73 0.86
N ILE A 21 -0.08 -3.40 0.86
CA ILE A 21 0.43 -2.58 -0.25
C ILE A 21 1.81 -2.00 0.11
N GLY A 22 1.90 -1.30 1.23
CA GLY A 22 3.18 -0.87 1.78
C GLY A 22 3.95 -2.06 2.36
N GLY A 23 5.24 -2.15 2.02
CA GLY A 23 6.03 -3.32 2.36
C GLY A 23 5.88 -4.52 1.42
N ALA A 24 4.82 -4.61 0.61
CA ALA A 24 4.65 -5.68 -0.37
C ALA A 24 5.84 -5.81 -1.32
N CYS A 25 6.39 -4.69 -1.80
CA CYS A 25 7.59 -4.71 -2.64
C CYS A 25 8.77 -5.44 -1.98
N ASP A 26 9.01 -5.20 -0.68
CA ASP A 26 10.12 -5.85 0.06
C ASP A 26 9.95 -7.37 0.11
N LEU A 27 8.72 -7.85 0.29
CA LEU A 27 8.40 -9.27 0.31
C LEU A 27 8.55 -9.90 -1.08
N LEU A 28 7.98 -9.28 -2.12
CA LEU A 28 8.02 -9.77 -3.50
C LEU A 28 9.46 -9.83 -4.06
N PHE A 29 10.25 -8.80 -3.81
CA PHE A 29 11.68 -8.81 -4.19
C PHE A 29 12.46 -9.86 -3.39
N GLY A 30 12.16 -10.03 -2.09
CA GLY A 30 12.77 -11.07 -1.26
C GLY A 30 12.49 -12.48 -1.79
N GLU A 31 11.27 -12.78 -2.22
CA GLU A 31 10.93 -14.07 -2.86
C GLU A 31 11.66 -14.28 -4.20
N ALA A 32 11.89 -13.21 -4.95
CA ALA A 32 12.68 -13.24 -6.17
C ALA A 32 14.20 -13.31 -5.91
N GLY A 33 14.63 -13.40 -4.66
CA GLY A 33 16.05 -13.43 -4.28
C GLY A 33 16.77 -12.11 -4.55
N GLN A 34 16.04 -11.00 -4.59
CA GLN A 34 16.55 -9.66 -4.87
C GLN A 34 16.38 -8.73 -3.67
N ASP A 35 17.32 -7.81 -3.49
CA ASP A 35 17.21 -6.79 -2.45
C ASP A 35 16.31 -5.64 -2.88
N PHE A 36 15.43 -5.24 -1.99
CA PHE A 36 14.67 -4.00 -2.08
C PHE A 36 15.07 -3.04 -0.95
N ARG A 37 14.71 -1.77 -1.05
CA ARG A 37 14.88 -0.84 0.06
C ARG A 37 14.03 -1.30 1.24
N ALA A 38 14.63 -1.38 2.42
CA ALA A 38 13.92 -1.78 3.62
C ALA A 38 12.73 -0.84 3.89
N THR A 39 11.55 -1.40 3.96
CA THR A 39 10.32 -0.70 4.37
C THR A 39 10.13 -0.89 5.88
N LYS A 40 9.74 0.18 6.56
CA LYS A 40 9.49 0.16 8.01
C LYS A 40 8.01 0.10 8.32
N ASP A 41 7.19 0.42 7.34
CA ASP A 41 5.77 0.69 7.47
C ASP A 41 4.98 -0.39 6.75
N LEU A 42 3.89 -0.85 7.35
CA LEU A 42 2.93 -1.77 6.77
C LEU A 42 1.65 -1.01 6.44
N ASP A 43 1.34 -0.86 5.16
CA ASP A 43 0.10 -0.26 4.69
C ASP A 43 -0.85 -1.39 4.30
N LEU A 44 -1.91 -1.57 5.10
CA LEU A 44 -2.91 -2.60 4.92
C LEU A 44 -4.20 -2.00 4.38
N VAL A 45 -4.70 -2.54 3.29
CA VAL A 45 -6.06 -2.29 2.82
C VAL A 45 -6.97 -3.35 3.37
N LEU A 46 -7.98 -2.93 4.13
CA LEU A 46 -9.00 -3.82 4.68
C LEU A 46 -10.05 -4.12 3.61
N LEU A 47 -10.34 -5.40 3.43
CA LEU A 47 -11.40 -5.88 2.55
C LEU A 47 -12.71 -5.90 3.34
N VAL A 48 -13.44 -4.79 3.28
CA VAL A 48 -14.60 -4.51 4.15
C VAL A 48 -15.67 -5.59 4.04
N GLU A 49 -15.82 -6.17 2.86
CA GLU A 49 -16.79 -7.22 2.57
C GLU A 49 -16.43 -8.57 3.22
N ALA A 50 -15.18 -8.74 3.64
CA ALA A 50 -14.64 -9.98 4.21
C ALA A 50 -14.31 -9.85 5.71
N LEU A 51 -14.36 -8.64 6.28
CA LEU A 51 -13.96 -8.40 7.66
C LEU A 51 -14.85 -9.15 8.66
N THR A 52 -14.20 -9.82 9.60
CA THR A 52 -14.84 -10.52 10.72
C THR A 52 -14.58 -9.83 12.06
N PRO A 53 -15.46 -10.04 13.07
CA PRO A 53 -15.16 -9.56 14.43
C PRO A 53 -13.86 -10.14 14.99
N GLU A 54 -13.52 -11.37 14.61
CA GLU A 54 -12.29 -12.06 15.01
C GLU A 54 -11.05 -11.34 14.50
N PHE A 55 -11.06 -10.89 13.24
CA PHE A 55 -9.99 -10.04 12.71
C PHE A 55 -9.83 -8.75 13.52
N GLY A 56 -10.94 -8.10 13.83
CA GLY A 56 -10.95 -6.89 14.65
C GLY A 56 -10.29 -7.13 16.01
N GLN A 57 -10.62 -8.24 16.68
CA GLN A 57 -10.02 -8.60 17.98
C GLN A 57 -8.52 -8.86 17.84
N VAL A 58 -8.11 -9.67 16.85
CA VAL A 58 -6.69 -9.98 16.58
C VAL A 58 -5.90 -8.69 16.31
N PHE A 59 -6.48 -7.78 15.52
CA PHE A 59 -5.85 -6.51 15.22
C PHE A 59 -5.64 -5.64 16.47
N TRP A 60 -6.66 -5.51 17.32
CA TRP A 60 -6.54 -4.73 18.55
C TRP A 60 -5.58 -5.36 19.55
N ASP A 61 -5.58 -6.67 19.68
CA ASP A 61 -4.60 -7.38 20.51
C ASP A 61 -3.18 -7.11 20.02
N PHE A 62 -2.95 -7.11 18.71
CA PHE A 62 -1.66 -6.78 18.11
C PHE A 62 -1.20 -5.35 18.40
N VAL A 63 -2.10 -4.39 18.28
CA VAL A 63 -1.82 -2.97 18.59
C VAL A 63 -1.48 -2.79 20.07
N ARG A 64 -2.23 -3.42 20.98
CA ARG A 64 -1.98 -3.37 22.43
C ARG A 64 -0.66 -4.05 22.81
N GLU A 65 -0.40 -5.23 22.29
CA GLU A 65 0.82 -5.99 22.55
C GLU A 65 2.07 -5.24 22.08
N GLY A 66 2.00 -4.56 20.94
CA GLY A 66 3.07 -3.74 20.42
C GLY A 66 3.29 -2.43 21.18
N GLY A 67 2.34 -2.01 22.02
CA GLY A 67 2.40 -0.73 22.75
C GLY A 67 2.44 0.47 21.81
N TYR A 68 1.65 0.45 20.72
CA TYR A 68 1.66 1.51 19.73
C TYR A 68 1.09 2.82 20.27
N GLU A 69 1.77 3.93 19.97
CA GLU A 69 1.20 5.26 20.18
C GLU A 69 0.07 5.49 19.18
N ASN A 70 -1.11 5.83 19.71
CA ASN A 70 -2.24 6.34 18.95
C ASN A 70 -2.28 7.85 19.07
N ARG A 71 -1.83 8.58 18.05
CA ARG A 71 -1.92 10.05 18.04
C ARG A 71 -3.18 10.47 17.31
N GLN A 72 -4.20 10.82 18.10
CA GLN A 72 -5.40 11.48 17.61
C GLN A 72 -5.09 12.90 17.10
N LYS A 73 -5.43 13.17 15.82
CA LYS A 73 -5.80 14.50 15.36
C LYS A 73 -7.06 14.37 14.52
N SER A 74 -8.12 14.92 15.05
CA SER A 74 -9.45 14.86 14.43
C SER A 74 -9.55 15.76 13.20
N SER A 75 -9.95 15.18 12.09
CA SER A 75 -10.63 15.89 11.01
C SER A 75 -11.74 14.98 10.48
N GLY A 76 -12.90 15.12 10.99
CA GLY A 76 -14.25 14.79 10.57
C GLY A 76 -14.56 13.86 9.39
N LYS A 77 -13.62 13.07 8.85
CA LYS A 77 -13.84 12.05 7.82
C LYS A 77 -13.01 10.82 8.12
N PRO A 78 -13.65 9.69 8.48
CA PRO A 78 -12.97 8.47 8.89
C PRO A 78 -12.69 7.60 7.66
N GLN A 79 -11.43 7.28 7.36
CA GLN A 79 -11.10 6.19 6.44
C GLN A 79 -9.67 5.68 6.62
N PHE A 80 -8.97 6.17 7.66
CA PHE A 80 -7.55 5.89 7.80
C PHE A 80 -7.13 5.86 9.26
N TYR A 81 -6.37 4.83 9.64
CA TYR A 81 -5.81 4.67 10.98
C TYR A 81 -4.29 4.48 10.89
N ARG A 82 -3.55 5.22 11.69
CA ARG A 82 -2.09 5.10 11.79
C ARG A 82 -1.67 4.81 13.22
N PHE A 83 -0.90 3.75 13.40
CA PHE A 83 -0.28 3.34 14.66
C PHE A 83 1.22 3.40 14.48
N SER A 84 1.93 4.08 15.36
CA SER A 84 3.37 4.29 15.23
C SER A 84 4.08 4.16 16.57
N ARG A 85 5.41 4.07 16.51
CA ARG A 85 6.28 4.00 17.67
C ARG A 85 5.91 2.89 18.66
N PRO A 86 5.93 1.62 18.22
CA PRO A 86 5.71 0.52 19.14
C PRO A 86 6.77 0.53 20.24
N GLU A 87 6.37 0.22 21.48
CA GLU A 87 7.27 0.04 22.61
C GLU A 87 8.19 -1.16 22.38
N ASP A 88 7.66 -2.25 21.82
CA ASP A 88 8.44 -3.42 21.44
C ASP A 88 9.05 -3.27 20.03
N PRO A 89 10.40 -3.22 19.91
CA PRO A 89 11.08 -3.11 18.62
C PRO A 89 10.91 -4.34 17.71
N ALA A 90 10.35 -5.45 18.19
CA ALA A 90 10.02 -6.61 17.38
C ALA A 90 8.78 -6.41 16.51
N PHE A 91 7.99 -5.37 16.77
CA PHE A 91 6.82 -5.01 15.98
C PHE A 91 7.15 -4.09 14.80
N PRO A 92 6.29 -4.01 13.74
CA PRO A 92 6.41 -3.03 12.66
C PRO A 92 6.51 -1.60 13.21
N ALA A 93 7.36 -0.76 12.63
CA ALA A 93 7.56 0.59 13.15
C ALA A 93 6.32 1.47 12.98
N MET A 94 5.50 1.18 11.98
CA MET A 94 4.23 1.84 11.73
C MET A 94 3.26 0.87 11.04
N LEU A 95 1.98 0.97 11.40
CA LEU A 95 0.87 0.30 10.74
C LEU A 95 -0.08 1.38 10.22
N GLU A 96 -0.48 1.25 8.98
CA GLU A 96 -1.47 2.10 8.35
C GLU A 96 -2.61 1.25 7.82
N LEU A 97 -3.84 1.57 8.22
CA LEU A 97 -5.03 0.88 7.77
C LEU A 97 -5.84 1.77 6.86
N PHE A 98 -6.17 1.24 5.71
CA PHE A 98 -7.02 1.86 4.72
C PHE A 98 -8.28 1.03 4.53
N ALA A 99 -9.41 1.68 4.41
CA ALA A 99 -10.67 1.05 4.08
C ALA A 99 -11.46 1.90 3.10
N ARG A 100 -12.20 1.26 2.21
CA ARG A 100 -13.06 1.92 1.22
C ARG A 100 -14.25 2.65 1.84
N THR A 101 -14.75 2.15 2.96
CA THR A 101 -15.89 2.72 3.71
C THR A 101 -15.55 2.81 5.19
N ASP A 102 -16.40 3.48 5.95
CA ASP A 102 -16.30 3.52 7.41
C ASP A 102 -16.35 2.10 8.00
N VAL A 103 -15.20 1.59 8.36
CA VAL A 103 -15.07 0.34 9.10
C VAL A 103 -14.99 0.70 10.57
N SER A 104 -16.03 0.40 11.33
CA SER A 104 -15.90 0.41 12.78
C SER A 104 -15.21 -0.89 13.22
N LEU A 105 -13.88 -0.90 13.19
CA LEU A 105 -13.13 -1.83 14.01
C LEU A 105 -13.35 -1.40 15.46
N ARG A 106 -14.49 -1.83 16.05
CA ARG A 106 -14.85 -1.43 17.40
C ARG A 106 -13.98 -2.20 18.39
N ASP A 107 -13.02 -1.52 18.97
CA ASP A 107 -12.63 -1.85 20.33
C ASP A 107 -13.57 -1.07 21.29
N ALA A 108 -14.32 -1.78 22.10
CA ALA A 108 -15.26 -1.17 23.04
C ALA A 108 -14.56 -0.27 24.09
N GLU A 109 -13.25 -0.36 24.23
CA GLU A 109 -12.48 0.30 25.28
C GLU A 109 -11.62 1.49 24.79
N SER A 110 -11.26 1.57 23.51
CA SER A 110 -10.19 2.51 23.07
C SER A 110 -10.63 3.75 22.31
N GLY A 111 -11.89 3.91 21.97
CA GLY A 111 -12.44 5.14 21.37
C GLY A 111 -11.61 5.70 20.22
N LEU A 112 -11.24 4.86 19.24
CA LEU A 112 -10.34 5.25 18.17
C LEU A 112 -10.95 6.28 17.24
N MET A 113 -10.17 7.30 16.97
CA MET A 113 -10.50 8.35 16.01
C MET A 113 -9.48 8.41 14.86
N PRO A 114 -9.91 8.80 13.65
CA PRO A 114 -9.06 8.89 12.45
C PRO A 114 -7.93 9.90 12.60
N ILE A 115 -6.80 9.64 11.94
CA ILE A 115 -5.59 10.48 11.99
C ILE A 115 -5.51 11.37 10.75
N HIS A 116 -4.92 12.56 10.91
CA HIS A 116 -4.68 13.52 9.84
C HIS A 116 -3.67 12.96 8.82
N ILE A 117 -3.97 13.16 7.55
CA ILE A 117 -3.40 12.55 6.36
C ILE A 117 -2.25 13.42 5.85
N ASP A 118 -1.08 12.81 5.57
CA ASP A 118 -0.08 13.38 4.69
C ASP A 118 -0.44 13.15 3.21
N ASP A 119 0.32 13.74 2.29
CA ASP A 119 0.00 13.71 0.85
C ASP A 119 0.01 12.29 0.25
N GLU A 120 0.89 11.40 0.71
CA GLU A 120 0.96 10.01 0.23
C GLU A 120 -0.29 9.22 0.64
N VAL A 121 -0.70 9.37 1.89
CA VAL A 121 -1.88 8.70 2.45
C VAL A 121 -3.16 9.20 1.77
N SER A 122 -3.26 10.51 1.54
CA SER A 122 -4.38 11.10 0.81
C SER A 122 -4.49 10.53 -0.61
N SER A 123 -3.37 10.30 -1.29
CA SER A 123 -3.34 9.71 -2.63
C SER A 123 -3.84 8.26 -2.60
N LEU A 124 -3.34 7.41 -1.71
CA LEU A 124 -3.76 6.02 -1.61
C LEU A 124 -5.24 5.89 -1.24
N SER A 125 -5.72 6.67 -0.28
CA SER A 125 -7.15 6.69 0.08
C SER A 125 -8.03 7.08 -1.10
N ALA A 126 -7.61 8.08 -1.89
CA ALA A 126 -8.36 8.50 -3.08
C ALA A 126 -8.36 7.41 -4.18
N ILE A 127 -7.24 6.71 -4.36
CA ILE A 127 -7.14 5.60 -5.32
C ILE A 127 -8.07 4.45 -4.91
N LEU A 128 -8.16 4.12 -3.61
CA LEU A 128 -9.01 3.05 -3.12
C LEU A 128 -10.51 3.36 -3.18
N LEU A 129 -10.90 4.64 -3.29
CA LEU A 129 -12.29 5.03 -3.55
C LEU A 129 -12.70 4.82 -5.01
N ASP A 130 -11.73 4.70 -5.93
CA ASP A 130 -11.97 4.39 -7.33
C ASP A 130 -12.32 2.90 -7.48
N GLU A 131 -13.48 2.61 -8.11
CA GLU A 131 -14.00 1.25 -8.29
C GLU A 131 -13.08 0.37 -9.10
N ASP A 132 -12.43 0.92 -10.12
CA ASP A 132 -11.54 0.18 -11.01
C ASP A 132 -10.25 -0.23 -10.29
N TYR A 133 -9.72 0.65 -9.44
CA TYR A 133 -8.54 0.34 -8.62
C TYR A 133 -8.85 -0.59 -7.47
N TYR A 134 -10.01 -0.47 -6.83
CA TYR A 134 -10.41 -1.41 -5.80
C TYR A 134 -10.61 -2.83 -6.36
N ARG A 135 -11.26 -2.95 -7.54
CA ARG A 135 -11.39 -4.22 -8.25
C ARG A 135 -10.03 -4.80 -8.61
N LEU A 136 -9.13 -3.98 -9.17
CA LEU A 136 -7.76 -4.38 -9.47
C LEU A 136 -7.06 -4.95 -8.23
N LEU A 137 -7.21 -4.30 -7.06
CA LEU A 137 -6.65 -4.77 -5.80
C LEU A 137 -7.20 -6.14 -5.40
N VAL A 138 -8.51 -6.31 -5.46
CA VAL A 138 -9.17 -7.57 -5.07
C VAL A 138 -8.77 -8.73 -5.99
N GLU A 139 -8.70 -8.48 -7.31
CA GLU A 139 -8.38 -9.48 -8.33
C GLU A 139 -6.89 -9.85 -8.39
N ASN A 140 -5.99 -8.97 -7.96
CA ASN A 140 -4.54 -9.17 -8.01
C ASN A 140 -3.93 -9.42 -6.63
N ARG A 141 -4.66 -10.06 -5.73
CA ARG A 141 -4.13 -10.53 -4.45
C ARG A 141 -3.19 -11.73 -4.69
N ALA A 142 -2.09 -11.73 -3.95
CA ALA A 142 -1.12 -12.81 -3.96
C ALA A 142 -0.68 -13.11 -2.52
N SER A 143 0.04 -14.18 -2.33
CA SER A 143 0.73 -14.47 -1.06
C SER A 143 2.22 -14.31 -1.28
N ALA A 144 2.88 -13.53 -0.45
CA ALA A 144 4.33 -13.42 -0.44
C ALA A 144 4.86 -13.52 1.00
N GLY A 145 5.77 -14.46 1.20
CA GLY A 145 6.33 -14.73 2.52
C GLY A 145 5.28 -15.09 3.58
N GLY A 146 4.13 -15.67 3.20
CA GLY A 146 3.04 -16.03 4.12
C GLY A 146 2.17 -14.85 4.54
N VAL A 147 2.07 -13.80 3.73
CA VAL A 147 1.23 -12.61 3.96
C VAL A 147 0.43 -12.31 2.70
N ALA A 148 -0.82 -11.89 2.84
CA ALA A 148 -1.61 -11.41 1.70
C ALA A 148 -1.08 -10.05 1.22
N VAL A 149 -0.61 -9.99 -0.02
CA VAL A 149 -0.03 -8.80 -0.65
C VAL A 149 -0.73 -8.47 -1.95
N LEU A 150 -0.60 -7.24 -2.42
CA LEU A 150 -0.91 -6.90 -3.79
C LEU A 150 0.23 -7.42 -4.70
N SER A 151 -0.11 -8.16 -5.74
CA SER A 151 0.88 -8.72 -6.68
C SER A 151 1.67 -7.64 -7.42
N VAL A 152 2.73 -8.02 -8.11
CA VAL A 152 3.53 -7.10 -8.94
C VAL A 152 2.64 -6.39 -9.96
N GLU A 153 1.75 -7.15 -10.63
CA GLU A 153 0.83 -6.67 -11.66
C GLU A 153 -0.16 -5.63 -11.11
N GLY A 154 -0.60 -5.81 -9.86
CA GLY A 154 -1.46 -4.85 -9.17
C GLY A 154 -0.69 -3.63 -8.64
N LEU A 155 0.50 -3.84 -8.07
CA LEU A 155 1.31 -2.76 -7.48
C LEU A 155 1.76 -1.72 -8.50
N ILE A 156 2.12 -2.14 -9.72
CA ILE A 156 2.59 -1.24 -10.78
C ILE A 156 1.54 -0.15 -11.08
N PRO A 157 0.26 -0.48 -11.41
CA PRO A 157 -0.76 0.55 -11.64
C PRO A 157 -1.02 1.44 -10.42
N PHE A 158 -1.02 0.89 -9.20
CA PHE A 158 -1.18 1.69 -7.98
C PHE A 158 -0.06 2.72 -7.81
N LYS A 159 1.20 2.30 -8.04
CA LYS A 159 2.35 3.21 -7.96
C LYS A 159 2.35 4.25 -9.08
N ALA A 160 1.96 3.86 -10.29
CA ALA A 160 1.82 4.77 -11.43
C ALA A 160 0.73 5.82 -11.16
N LYS A 161 -0.44 5.41 -10.63
CA LYS A 161 -1.52 6.32 -10.24
C LYS A 161 -1.09 7.30 -9.16
N ALA A 162 -0.44 6.80 -8.09
CA ALA A 162 0.07 7.64 -7.02
C ALA A 162 1.07 8.69 -7.56
N TRP A 163 1.94 8.30 -8.49
CA TRP A 163 2.86 9.24 -9.13
C TRP A 163 2.13 10.30 -9.97
N LEU A 164 1.12 9.90 -10.76
CA LEU A 164 0.30 10.83 -11.56
C LEU A 164 -0.41 11.85 -10.67
N ASP A 165 -1.05 11.39 -9.59
CA ASP A 165 -1.79 12.25 -8.68
C ASP A 165 -0.88 13.24 -7.94
N LEU A 166 0.26 12.78 -7.42
CA LEU A 166 1.23 13.64 -6.74
C LEU A 166 1.86 14.66 -7.72
N SER A 167 2.16 14.23 -8.94
CA SER A 167 2.69 15.10 -9.99
C SER A 167 1.69 16.18 -10.39
N ALA A 168 0.40 15.83 -10.53
CA ALA A 168 -0.66 16.77 -10.82
C ALA A 168 -0.87 17.78 -9.69
N ARG A 169 -0.86 17.34 -8.43
CA ARG A 169 -0.94 18.23 -7.25
C ARG A 169 0.22 19.20 -7.21
N ARG A 170 1.44 18.73 -7.47
CA ARG A 170 2.64 19.58 -7.52
C ARG A 170 2.54 20.61 -8.64
N ALA A 171 2.09 20.21 -9.85
CA ALA A 171 1.87 21.13 -10.96
C ALA A 171 0.79 22.17 -10.65
N GLY A 172 -0.21 21.81 -9.84
CA GLY A 172 -1.24 22.70 -9.31
C GLY A 172 -0.79 23.61 -8.16
N GLY A 173 0.51 23.60 -7.79
CA GLY A 173 1.08 24.48 -6.76
C GLY A 173 0.90 23.99 -5.33
N GLN A 174 0.46 22.76 -5.11
CA GLN A 174 0.42 22.16 -3.77
C GLN A 174 1.82 21.77 -3.30
N ALA A 175 2.05 21.87 -2.00
CA ALA A 175 3.30 21.42 -1.38
C ALA A 175 3.32 19.88 -1.37
N VAL A 176 4.06 19.27 -2.30
CA VAL A 176 4.25 17.83 -2.39
C VAL A 176 5.73 17.51 -2.23
N ASP A 177 6.05 16.52 -1.41
CA ASP A 177 7.43 16.07 -1.25
C ASP A 177 7.96 15.43 -2.54
N GLU A 178 9.02 16.02 -3.11
CA GLU A 178 9.65 15.54 -4.33
C GLU A 178 10.20 14.11 -4.20
N LYS A 179 10.64 13.72 -2.99
CA LYS A 179 11.13 12.36 -2.74
C LYS A 179 10.01 11.34 -2.90
N SER A 180 8.81 11.68 -2.45
CA SER A 180 7.62 10.83 -2.61
C SER A 180 7.24 10.63 -4.06
N VAL A 181 7.26 11.71 -4.87
CA VAL A 181 7.02 11.61 -6.31
C VAL A 181 8.05 10.69 -6.97
N LYS A 182 9.34 10.93 -6.74
CA LYS A 182 10.44 10.09 -7.29
C LYS A 182 10.35 8.63 -6.84
N LYS A 183 9.97 8.39 -5.58
CA LYS A 183 9.81 7.07 -5.00
C LYS A 183 8.84 6.22 -5.82
N HIS A 184 7.63 6.72 -6.07
CA HIS A 184 6.61 5.95 -6.80
C HIS A 184 7.04 5.62 -8.22
N ARG A 185 7.63 6.58 -8.95
CA ARG A 185 8.17 6.34 -10.30
C ARG A 185 9.26 5.27 -10.31
N ASN A 186 10.20 5.35 -9.39
CA ASN A 186 11.28 4.37 -9.27
C ASN A 186 10.77 2.98 -8.88
N ASP A 187 9.74 2.91 -8.01
CA ASP A 187 9.12 1.65 -7.61
C ASP A 187 8.47 0.96 -8.81
N VAL A 188 7.77 1.69 -9.70
CA VAL A 188 7.21 1.13 -10.96
C VAL A 188 8.31 0.48 -11.81
N CYS A 189 9.40 1.21 -12.05
CA CYS A 189 10.50 0.70 -12.86
C CYS A 189 11.15 -0.56 -12.26
N ARG A 190 11.33 -0.58 -10.94
CA ARG A 190 11.88 -1.74 -10.25
C ARG A 190 10.91 -2.92 -10.29
N LEU A 191 9.63 -2.72 -9.96
CA LEU A 191 8.61 -3.78 -10.01
C LEU A 191 8.51 -4.40 -11.41
N ALA A 192 8.67 -3.61 -12.47
CA ALA A 192 8.63 -4.11 -13.83
C ALA A 192 9.73 -5.15 -14.13
N THR A 193 10.83 -5.19 -13.36
CA THR A 193 11.87 -6.22 -13.49
C THR A 193 11.43 -7.59 -12.96
N LEU A 194 10.39 -7.62 -12.12
CA LEU A 194 9.82 -8.86 -11.59
C LEU A 194 8.70 -9.43 -12.46
N LEU A 195 8.23 -8.70 -13.48
CA LEU A 195 7.18 -9.20 -14.36
C LEU A 195 7.70 -10.40 -15.15
N ALA A 196 7.02 -11.53 -14.99
CA ALA A 196 7.23 -12.68 -15.86
C ALA A 196 6.69 -12.35 -17.27
N GLY A 197 7.46 -12.64 -18.31
CA GLY A 197 7.02 -12.37 -19.68
C GLY A 197 5.82 -13.24 -20.07
N GLY A 198 4.75 -12.63 -20.57
CA GLY A 198 3.68 -13.34 -21.27
C GLY A 198 2.26 -13.13 -20.73
N GLU A 199 2.05 -12.98 -19.46
CA GLU A 199 0.70 -12.72 -18.90
C GLU A 199 0.45 -11.22 -18.76
N ARG A 200 -0.70 -10.77 -19.28
CA ARG A 200 -1.16 -9.39 -19.11
C ARG A 200 -2.31 -9.41 -18.12
N PRO A 201 -2.21 -8.68 -17.00
CA PRO A 201 -3.31 -8.60 -16.07
C PRO A 201 -4.54 -7.97 -16.76
N ALA A 202 -5.71 -8.49 -16.43
CA ALA A 202 -6.96 -7.85 -16.86
C ALA A 202 -7.06 -6.50 -16.16
N MET A 203 -7.08 -5.42 -16.93
CA MET A 203 -7.23 -4.05 -16.42
C MET A 203 -8.46 -3.41 -17.05
N SER A 204 -9.20 -2.63 -16.25
CA SER A 204 -10.26 -1.76 -16.77
C SER A 204 -9.68 -0.70 -17.73
N GLU A 205 -10.55 -0.07 -18.51
CA GLU A 205 -10.11 1.01 -19.41
C GLU A 205 -9.59 2.23 -18.63
N GLY A 206 -10.16 2.51 -17.43
CA GLY A 206 -9.66 3.58 -16.55
C GLY A 206 -8.22 3.36 -16.12
N VAL A 207 -7.92 2.17 -15.61
CA VAL A 207 -6.54 1.79 -15.20
C VAL A 207 -5.60 1.81 -16.40
N ARG A 208 -6.02 1.29 -17.56
CA ARG A 208 -5.20 1.33 -18.80
C ARG A 208 -4.91 2.75 -19.25
N ALA A 209 -5.88 3.65 -19.16
CA ALA A 209 -5.68 5.06 -19.51
C ALA A 209 -4.65 5.74 -18.59
N ASP A 210 -4.72 5.48 -17.28
CA ASP A 210 -3.72 6.00 -16.34
C ASP A 210 -2.33 5.41 -16.62
N MET A 211 -2.22 4.12 -16.94
CA MET A 211 -0.95 3.51 -17.32
C MET A 211 -0.35 4.13 -18.59
N ARG A 212 -1.17 4.39 -19.64
CA ARG A 212 -0.70 5.10 -20.85
C ARG A 212 -0.15 6.48 -20.49
N ARG A 213 -0.90 7.27 -19.71
CA ARG A 213 -0.44 8.59 -19.25
C ARG A 213 0.87 8.54 -18.48
N PHE A 214 1.03 7.51 -17.62
CA PHE A 214 2.29 7.31 -16.90
C PHE A 214 3.44 7.02 -17.87
N LEU A 215 3.24 6.11 -18.85
CA LEU A 215 4.26 5.74 -19.83
C LEU A 215 4.66 6.89 -20.74
N GLU A 216 3.69 7.67 -21.24
CA GLU A 216 3.94 8.87 -22.04
C GLU A 216 4.79 9.91 -21.26
N ALA A 217 4.46 10.12 -19.99
CA ALA A 217 5.22 11.02 -19.14
C ALA A 217 6.61 10.47 -18.81
N TYR A 218 6.75 9.14 -18.64
CA TYR A 218 8.03 8.48 -18.43
C TYR A 218 8.95 8.58 -19.66
N GLU A 219 8.41 8.40 -20.87
CA GLU A 219 9.16 8.55 -22.12
C GLU A 219 9.71 9.97 -22.31
N SER A 220 8.96 10.98 -21.85
CA SER A 220 9.37 12.39 -21.94
C SER A 220 10.46 12.78 -20.94
N ASP A 221 10.55 12.10 -19.79
CA ASP A 221 11.55 12.31 -18.73
C ASP A 221 11.93 10.97 -18.09
N PRO A 222 12.70 10.11 -18.82
CA PRO A 222 13.03 8.79 -18.32
C PRO A 222 13.95 8.88 -17.09
N VAL A 223 13.70 8.00 -16.11
CA VAL A 223 14.61 7.83 -14.98
C VAL A 223 15.84 7.13 -15.49
N ASP A 224 17.00 7.70 -15.19
CA ASP A 224 18.29 7.06 -15.48
C ASP A 224 18.50 5.88 -14.50
N LEU A 225 17.77 4.81 -14.78
CA LEU A 225 18.00 3.51 -14.15
C LEU A 225 19.09 2.84 -14.97
N CYS A 226 20.32 2.96 -14.55
CA CYS A 226 21.48 2.37 -15.21
C CYS A 226 21.37 0.87 -15.57
N PHE A 227 20.28 0.19 -15.25
CA PHE A 227 20.14 -1.26 -15.38
C PHE A 227 18.80 -1.81 -15.88
N VAL A 228 17.80 -1.00 -16.24
CA VAL A 228 16.51 -1.55 -16.66
C VAL A 228 16.09 -1.04 -18.02
N LYS A 229 16.38 -1.83 -19.07
CA LYS A 229 15.65 -1.72 -20.34
C LYS A 229 14.30 -2.40 -20.15
N ILE A 230 13.27 -1.62 -19.83
CA ILE A 230 11.90 -2.09 -19.85
C ILE A 230 11.46 -2.02 -21.31
N THR A 231 11.37 -3.16 -21.96
CA THR A 231 10.77 -3.26 -23.29
C THR A 231 9.32 -3.66 -23.10
N PHE A 232 8.42 -2.68 -23.07
CA PHE A 232 6.99 -2.94 -23.22
C PHE A 232 6.72 -3.17 -24.72
N GLN A 233 6.55 -4.43 -25.11
CA GLN A 233 6.00 -4.79 -26.43
C GLN A 233 4.51 -5.10 -26.33
#